data_08fa75e31feb577ef925d97eda62dfc7
#
_entry.id   08fa75e31feb577ef925d97eda62dfc7
#
_cell.length_a   1.000
_cell.length_b   1.000
_cell.length_c   1.000
_cell.angle_alpha   90.00
_cell.angle_beta   90.00
_cell.angle_gamma   90.00
#
_symmetry.space_group_name_H-M   'P 1'
#
loop_
_entity.id
_entity.type
_entity.pdbx_description
1 polymer ?
#
loop_
_entity_poly.entity_id
_entity_poly.type
_entity_poly.pdbx_seq_one_letter_code
_entity_poly.pdbx_strand_id
1 'polypeptide(L)'
;MRGSLAGPRVLLRRLREIMAEPISAQDRLDKIVAQIAANMVAEVCSVYVLRADDVLELYATEGLNRSAVHHAGLRVGQGLVGLIASEARPLNLQDAQSHPSFAYLPETGEEIYNAFLGVPILRAGRTLGVLVVQNRAHRTYYDEEVEALQTTAMVLAEMIAVGELQGLARPGTSLDVKRPLSLKGTPLSDGIALGHVVLHEPRVVVTQLIAEDSDRESQRLEAAIASLRLSVDDMLSRDDIALAGEHRDILEAYRMFAYDRGWVRRMDEAIQNGLSA
;
A
#
# COMPACT_ATOMS: atom_id res chain seq x y z
N MET A 1 -13.47 34.11 -17.59
CA MET A 1 -12.12 33.61 -17.95
C MET A 1 -12.08 32.14 -17.54
N ARG A 2 -12.07 31.23 -18.51
CA ARG A 2 -11.94 29.80 -18.23
C ARG A 2 -10.49 29.56 -17.78
N GLY A 3 -10.28 29.39 -16.47
CA GLY A 3 -9.01 28.89 -15.96
C GLY A 3 -8.72 27.56 -16.63
N SER A 4 -7.61 27.49 -17.35
CA SER A 4 -7.08 26.25 -17.89
C SER A 4 -6.74 25.34 -16.70
N LEU A 5 -7.68 24.51 -16.30
CA LEU A 5 -7.40 23.34 -15.51
C LEU A 5 -6.33 22.57 -16.28
N ALA A 6 -5.12 22.58 -15.79
CA ALA A 6 -4.13 21.59 -16.19
C ALA A 6 -4.77 20.26 -15.80
N GLY A 7 -5.50 19.65 -16.77
CA GLY A 7 -6.55 18.70 -16.48
C GLY A 7 -6.08 17.47 -15.73
N PRO A 8 -6.98 16.64 -15.24
CA PRO A 8 -6.70 15.39 -14.50
C PRO A 8 -5.61 14.51 -15.15
N ARG A 9 -5.49 14.59 -16.49
CA ARG A 9 -4.45 13.90 -17.27
C ARG A 9 -3.02 14.36 -16.95
N VAL A 10 -2.82 15.67 -16.68
CA VAL A 10 -1.48 16.20 -16.33
C VAL A 10 -1.10 15.76 -14.93
N LEU A 11 -2.03 15.81 -13.99
CA LEU A 11 -1.82 15.31 -12.63
C LEU A 11 -1.47 13.82 -12.63
N LEU A 12 -2.26 12.98 -13.28
CA LEU A 12 -2.02 11.54 -13.35
C LEU A 12 -0.69 11.20 -14.01
N ARG A 13 -0.28 11.94 -15.06
CA ARG A 13 1.04 11.76 -15.66
C ARG A 13 2.15 12.07 -14.69
N ARG A 14 2.08 13.20 -13.97
CA ARG A 14 3.08 13.59 -12.98
C ARG A 14 3.13 12.64 -11.80
N LEU A 15 1.98 12.16 -11.33
CA LEU A 15 1.93 11.13 -10.28
C LEU A 15 2.65 9.86 -10.73
N ARG A 16 2.43 9.42 -11.97
CA ARG A 16 3.15 8.26 -12.51
C ARG A 16 4.66 8.49 -12.60
N GLU A 17 5.11 9.69 -12.96
CA GLU A 17 6.53 10.05 -12.99
C GLU A 17 7.13 9.96 -11.57
N ILE A 18 6.45 10.53 -10.56
CA ILE A 18 6.88 10.47 -9.15
C ILE A 18 6.90 9.02 -8.64
N MET A 19 5.91 8.21 -9.02
CA MET A 19 5.87 6.79 -8.63
C MET A 19 7.03 5.97 -9.20
N ALA A 20 7.60 6.37 -10.32
CA ALA A 20 8.76 5.72 -10.94
C ALA A 20 10.12 6.20 -10.39
N GLU A 21 10.15 7.25 -9.56
CA GLU A 21 11.39 7.77 -8.99
C GLU A 21 11.95 6.82 -7.90
N PRO A 22 13.27 6.58 -7.87
CA PRO A 22 13.92 5.78 -6.83
C PRO A 22 14.18 6.62 -5.56
N ILE A 23 13.11 7.08 -4.91
CA ILE A 23 13.15 7.92 -3.70
C ILE A 23 12.46 7.20 -2.54
N SER A 24 12.67 7.70 -1.32
CA SER A 24 11.98 7.15 -0.14
C SER A 24 10.47 7.29 -0.24
N ALA A 25 9.74 6.45 0.49
CA ALA A 25 8.28 6.51 0.54
C ALA A 25 7.77 7.85 1.08
N GLN A 26 8.46 8.44 2.04
CA GLN A 26 8.13 9.77 2.59
C GLN A 26 8.35 10.87 1.54
N ASP A 27 9.51 10.91 0.90
CA ASP A 27 9.80 11.92 -0.13
C ASP A 27 8.82 11.81 -1.30
N ARG A 28 8.42 10.57 -1.64
CA ARG A 28 7.40 10.32 -2.67
C ARG A 28 6.06 10.90 -2.26
N LEU A 29 5.62 10.64 -1.03
CA LEU A 29 4.35 11.14 -0.53
C LEU A 29 4.35 12.67 -0.43
N ASP A 30 5.44 13.28 0.03
CA ASP A 30 5.61 14.73 0.10
C ASP A 30 5.55 15.38 -1.30
N LYS A 31 6.20 14.77 -2.30
CA LYS A 31 6.10 15.23 -3.70
C LYS A 31 4.67 15.11 -4.24
N ILE A 32 3.96 14.03 -3.89
CA ILE A 32 2.58 13.81 -4.32
C ILE A 32 1.67 14.89 -3.76
N VAL A 33 1.72 15.19 -2.45
CA VAL A 33 0.86 16.22 -1.86
C VAL A 33 1.16 17.60 -2.43
N ALA A 34 2.43 17.94 -2.68
CA ALA A 34 2.80 19.19 -3.33
C ALA A 34 2.26 19.30 -4.78
N GLN A 35 2.30 18.20 -5.54
CA GLN A 35 1.74 18.17 -6.90
C GLN A 35 0.21 18.26 -6.92
N ILE A 36 -0.47 17.65 -5.94
CA ILE A 36 -1.93 17.77 -5.80
C ILE A 36 -2.30 19.21 -5.45
N ALA A 37 -1.66 19.81 -4.46
CA ALA A 37 -1.87 21.20 -4.06
C ALA A 37 -1.71 22.16 -5.27
N ALA A 38 -0.61 22.04 -6.00
CA ALA A 38 -0.34 22.86 -7.19
C ALA A 38 -1.38 22.67 -8.30
N ASN A 39 -1.83 21.44 -8.55
CA ASN A 39 -2.80 21.13 -9.61
C ASN A 39 -4.22 21.59 -9.25
N MET A 40 -4.60 21.45 -8.00
CA MET A 40 -5.91 21.84 -7.46
C MET A 40 -5.99 23.34 -7.13
N VAL A 41 -4.87 24.09 -7.32
CA VAL A 41 -4.76 25.49 -6.87
C VAL A 41 -5.17 25.62 -5.41
N ALA A 42 -4.75 24.65 -4.59
CA ALA A 42 -4.99 24.61 -3.16
C ALA A 42 -3.75 25.08 -2.40
N GLU A 43 -3.98 25.77 -1.29
CA GLU A 43 -2.90 26.23 -0.40
C GLU A 43 -2.43 25.11 0.54
N VAL A 44 -3.32 24.14 0.79
CA VAL A 44 -3.03 22.96 1.61
C VAL A 44 -3.41 21.69 0.85
N CYS A 45 -2.56 20.67 0.94
CA CYS A 45 -2.91 19.29 0.65
C CYS A 45 -2.34 18.39 1.74
N SER A 46 -3.17 17.52 2.32
CA SER A 46 -2.79 16.65 3.43
C SER A 46 -3.29 15.22 3.22
N VAL A 47 -2.45 14.25 3.59
CA VAL A 47 -2.78 12.82 3.57
C VAL A 47 -2.80 12.30 5.00
N TYR A 48 -3.95 11.80 5.42
CA TYR A 48 -4.13 11.09 6.67
C TYR A 48 -4.26 9.59 6.39
N VAL A 49 -3.53 8.77 7.13
CA VAL A 49 -3.57 7.31 7.00
C VAL A 49 -4.18 6.69 8.24
N LEU A 50 -5.12 5.77 8.05
CA LEU A 50 -5.81 5.09 9.13
C LEU A 50 -4.88 4.06 9.78
N ARG A 51 -4.73 4.16 11.10
CA ARG A 51 -3.96 3.26 11.94
C ARG A 51 -4.85 2.20 12.59
N ALA A 52 -4.24 1.17 13.14
CA ALA A 52 -4.93 0.02 13.74
C ALA A 52 -5.84 0.36 14.93
N ASP A 53 -5.59 1.50 15.59
CA ASP A 53 -6.34 1.99 16.75
C ASP A 53 -7.48 2.95 16.38
N ASP A 54 -7.93 2.93 15.12
CA ASP A 54 -8.94 3.80 14.55
C ASP A 54 -8.52 5.31 14.60
N VAL A 55 -7.21 5.58 14.53
CA VAL A 55 -6.63 6.92 14.45
C VAL A 55 -6.17 7.21 13.02
N LEU A 56 -6.57 8.34 12.49
CA LEU A 56 -6.13 8.92 11.25
C LEU A 56 -4.90 9.81 11.55
N GLU A 57 -3.72 9.30 11.29
CA GLU A 57 -2.45 10.01 11.50
C GLU A 57 -2.07 10.82 10.28
N LEU A 58 -1.60 12.04 10.45
CA LEU A 58 -1.10 12.90 9.38
C LEU A 58 0.26 12.37 8.88
N TYR A 59 0.30 11.89 7.64
CA TYR A 59 1.50 11.28 7.02
C TYR A 59 2.27 12.24 6.12
N ALA A 60 1.58 13.16 5.45
CA ALA A 60 2.20 14.19 4.66
C ALA A 60 1.31 15.41 4.56
N THR A 61 1.92 16.57 4.43
CA THR A 61 1.21 17.83 4.22
C THR A 61 2.05 18.81 3.40
N GLU A 62 1.38 19.52 2.53
CA GLU A 62 1.83 20.76 1.93
C GLU A 62 0.95 21.88 2.49
N GLY A 63 1.54 22.96 2.99
CA GLY A 63 0.85 24.13 3.48
C GLY A 63 0.50 24.16 4.97
N LEU A 64 0.43 23.03 5.67
CA LEU A 64 0.33 22.98 7.14
C LEU A 64 1.70 22.87 7.80
N ASN A 65 1.73 22.92 9.13
CA ASN A 65 2.96 22.75 9.89
C ASN A 65 3.56 21.36 9.67
N ARG A 66 4.73 21.28 9.06
CA ARG A 66 5.42 19.99 8.81
C ARG A 66 5.79 19.23 10.09
N SER A 67 5.96 19.94 11.21
CA SER A 67 6.20 19.30 12.52
C SER A 67 5.00 18.51 13.02
N ALA A 68 3.81 18.71 12.47
CA ALA A 68 2.60 17.94 12.79
C ALA A 68 2.60 16.55 12.14
N VAL A 69 3.41 16.33 11.09
CA VAL A 69 3.52 15.04 10.43
C VAL A 69 3.98 13.98 11.43
N HIS A 70 3.29 12.85 11.46
CA HIS A 70 3.45 11.75 12.42
C HIS A 70 3.19 12.12 13.90
N HIS A 71 2.67 13.31 14.19
CA HIS A 71 2.35 13.77 15.55
C HIS A 71 0.87 14.10 15.71
N ALA A 72 0.28 14.71 14.70
CA ALA A 72 -1.14 15.05 14.70
C ALA A 72 -1.99 13.85 14.21
N GLY A 73 -3.12 13.65 14.87
CA GLY A 73 -4.05 12.58 14.49
C GLY A 73 -5.45 12.82 15.05
N LEU A 74 -6.44 12.25 14.38
CA LEU A 74 -7.86 12.32 14.72
C LEU A 74 -8.43 10.90 14.77
N ARG A 75 -9.38 10.65 15.67
CA ARG A 75 -10.11 9.40 15.66
C ARG A 75 -11.13 9.37 14.53
N VAL A 76 -11.43 8.15 14.04
CA VAL A 76 -12.56 7.96 13.11
C VAL A 76 -13.83 8.53 13.76
N GLY A 77 -14.56 9.38 13.02
CA GLY A 77 -15.72 10.13 13.51
C GLY A 77 -15.40 11.46 14.21
N GLN A 78 -14.14 11.77 14.45
CA GLN A 78 -13.72 13.05 15.07
C GLN A 78 -13.26 14.04 14.01
N GLY A 79 -13.78 15.24 14.04
CA GLY A 79 -13.47 16.28 13.08
C GLY A 79 -13.96 15.96 11.66
N LEU A 80 -13.66 16.82 10.70
CA LEU A 80 -14.06 16.63 9.30
C LEU A 80 -13.37 15.41 8.68
N VAL A 81 -12.10 15.22 8.97
CA VAL A 81 -11.31 14.08 8.48
C VAL A 81 -11.85 12.76 9.02
N GLY A 82 -12.14 12.70 10.33
CA GLY A 82 -12.73 11.51 10.94
C GLY A 82 -14.14 11.22 10.45
N LEU A 83 -14.94 12.25 10.17
CA LEU A 83 -16.27 12.12 9.56
C LEU A 83 -16.19 11.48 8.18
N ILE A 84 -15.30 11.96 7.32
CA ILE A 84 -15.08 11.39 5.97
C ILE A 84 -14.67 9.92 6.08
N ALA A 85 -13.80 9.59 7.01
CA ALA A 85 -13.36 8.20 7.20
C ALA A 85 -14.50 7.29 7.67
N SER A 86 -15.39 7.78 8.53
CA SER A 86 -16.52 6.99 9.04
C SER A 86 -17.64 6.80 8.03
N GLU A 87 -17.92 7.83 7.21
CA GLU A 87 -19.00 7.79 6.22
C GLU A 87 -18.54 7.23 4.87
N ALA A 88 -17.22 7.18 4.63
CA ALA A 88 -16.61 6.80 3.36
C ALA A 88 -17.12 7.62 2.16
N ARG A 89 -17.40 8.91 2.38
CA ARG A 89 -17.95 9.86 1.38
C ARG A 89 -17.14 11.13 1.32
N PRO A 90 -17.06 11.78 0.14
CA PRO A 90 -16.46 13.10 0.01
C PRO A 90 -17.23 14.16 0.82
N LEU A 91 -16.49 15.13 1.34
CA LEU A 91 -17.02 16.30 2.01
C LEU A 91 -16.45 17.56 1.37
N ASN A 92 -17.33 18.44 0.84
CA ASN A 92 -16.96 19.67 0.13
C ASN A 92 -17.64 20.84 0.82
N LEU A 93 -16.86 21.69 1.48
CA LEU A 93 -17.36 22.79 2.29
C LEU A 93 -16.74 24.12 1.84
N GLN A 94 -17.56 25.15 1.70
CA GLN A 94 -17.10 26.52 1.47
C GLN A 94 -16.51 27.16 2.74
N ASP A 95 -17.04 26.76 3.90
CA ASP A 95 -16.64 27.22 5.22
C ASP A 95 -16.58 26.03 6.19
N ALA A 96 -15.38 25.48 6.35
CA ALA A 96 -15.14 24.33 7.20
C ALA A 96 -15.40 24.59 8.67
N GLN A 97 -15.11 25.82 9.12
CA GLN A 97 -15.19 26.19 10.55
C GLN A 97 -16.65 26.27 11.02
N SER A 98 -17.60 26.55 10.13
CA SER A 98 -19.03 26.58 10.47
C SER A 98 -19.67 25.18 10.59
N HIS A 99 -18.95 24.11 10.18
CA HIS A 99 -19.48 22.77 10.21
C HIS A 99 -19.53 22.20 11.64
N PRO A 100 -20.64 21.56 12.09
CA PRO A 100 -20.78 21.07 13.47
C PRO A 100 -19.71 20.08 13.90
N SER A 101 -19.16 19.30 12.96
CA SER A 101 -18.09 18.33 13.21
C SER A 101 -16.70 18.92 13.08
N PHE A 102 -16.55 20.23 12.90
CA PHE A 102 -15.21 20.83 12.84
C PHE A 102 -14.48 20.62 14.17
N ALA A 103 -13.26 20.13 14.10
CA ALA A 103 -12.38 19.97 15.26
C ALA A 103 -11.02 20.57 14.94
N TYR A 104 -10.66 21.60 15.68
CA TYR A 104 -9.38 22.29 15.50
C TYR A 104 -8.23 21.50 16.12
N LEU A 105 -7.15 21.36 15.34
CA LEU A 105 -5.89 20.78 15.77
C LEU A 105 -4.81 21.88 15.82
N PRO A 106 -4.46 22.39 17.00
CA PRO A 106 -3.50 23.50 17.14
C PRO A 106 -2.14 23.23 16.47
N GLU A 107 -1.73 21.96 16.44
CA GLU A 107 -0.44 21.53 15.89
C GLU A 107 -0.35 21.74 14.38
N THR A 108 -1.48 21.74 13.67
CA THR A 108 -1.52 21.80 12.20
C THR A 108 -1.49 23.23 11.68
N GLY A 109 -2.01 24.20 12.43
CA GLY A 109 -2.16 25.60 11.99
C GLY A 109 -3.24 25.78 10.92
N GLU A 110 -4.30 24.97 10.96
CA GLU A 110 -5.36 24.94 9.95
C GLU A 110 -6.46 26.01 10.14
N GLU A 111 -6.43 26.77 11.20
CA GLU A 111 -7.47 27.76 11.59
C GLU A 111 -7.67 28.89 10.58
N ILE A 112 -6.75 29.08 9.66
CA ILE A 112 -6.81 30.17 8.65
C ILE A 112 -7.47 29.73 7.35
N TYR A 113 -7.81 28.42 7.20
CA TYR A 113 -8.39 27.87 5.98
C TYR A 113 -9.91 27.70 6.12
N ASN A 114 -10.65 28.21 5.13
CA ASN A 114 -12.11 28.19 5.12
C ASN A 114 -12.66 27.10 4.20
N ALA A 115 -12.24 27.08 2.93
CA ALA A 115 -12.68 26.05 2.01
C ALA A 115 -11.98 24.71 2.28
N PHE A 116 -12.77 23.65 2.28
CA PHE A 116 -12.31 22.29 2.57
C PHE A 116 -12.93 21.31 1.58
N LEU A 117 -12.09 20.51 0.97
CA LEU A 117 -12.52 19.31 0.24
C LEU A 117 -11.72 18.13 0.76
N GLY A 118 -12.42 17.14 1.29
CA GLY A 118 -11.81 15.88 1.70
C GLY A 118 -12.47 14.70 0.99
N VAL A 119 -11.67 13.73 0.60
CA VAL A 119 -12.13 12.49 -0.02
C VAL A 119 -11.55 11.27 0.69
N PRO A 120 -12.31 10.18 0.86
CA PRO A 120 -11.79 8.98 1.47
C PRO A 120 -10.82 8.27 0.51
N ILE A 121 -9.74 7.70 1.05
CA ILE A 121 -8.83 6.80 0.36
C ILE A 121 -9.37 5.39 0.56
N LEU A 122 -10.00 4.83 -0.48
CA LEU A 122 -10.73 3.57 -0.39
C LEU A 122 -10.05 2.45 -1.15
N ARG A 123 -10.04 1.26 -0.57
CA ARG A 123 -9.66 0.01 -1.26
C ARG A 123 -10.57 -1.14 -0.85
N ALA A 124 -11.16 -1.80 -1.83
CA ALA A 124 -12.10 -2.92 -1.61
C ALA A 124 -13.18 -2.61 -0.57
N GLY A 125 -13.76 -1.39 -0.60
CA GLY A 125 -14.80 -0.94 0.31
C GLY A 125 -14.33 -0.56 1.72
N ARG A 126 -13.01 -0.56 1.97
CA ARG A 126 -12.42 -0.15 3.27
C ARG A 126 -11.75 1.20 3.15
N THR A 127 -11.93 2.05 4.15
CA THR A 127 -11.20 3.31 4.28
C THR A 127 -9.78 3.02 4.77
N LEU A 128 -8.77 3.44 3.99
CA LEU A 128 -7.36 3.36 4.35
C LEU A 128 -6.82 4.70 4.85
N GLY A 129 -7.55 5.79 4.59
CA GLY A 129 -7.15 7.13 4.96
C GLY A 129 -8.08 8.19 4.37
N VAL A 130 -7.64 9.43 4.42
CA VAL A 130 -8.36 10.60 3.88
C VAL A 130 -7.36 11.53 3.19
N LEU A 131 -7.70 12.00 2.00
CA LEU A 131 -6.97 13.02 1.26
C LEU A 131 -7.75 14.32 1.33
N VAL A 132 -7.09 15.41 1.73
CA VAL A 132 -7.69 16.72 2.00
C VAL A 132 -7.00 17.80 1.20
N VAL A 133 -7.75 18.75 0.67
CA VAL A 133 -7.24 20.04 0.16
C VAL A 133 -8.02 21.19 0.78
N GLN A 134 -7.32 22.33 1.04
CA GLN A 134 -7.92 23.49 1.70
C GLN A 134 -7.44 24.78 1.05
N ASN A 135 -8.28 25.83 1.13
CA ASN A 135 -7.95 27.20 0.74
C ASN A 135 -8.41 28.18 1.81
N ARG A 136 -7.69 29.30 1.94
CA ARG A 136 -8.11 30.43 2.81
C ARG A 136 -9.37 31.11 2.28
N ALA A 137 -9.47 31.21 0.95
CA ALA A 137 -10.65 31.80 0.33
C ALA A 137 -11.87 30.90 0.53
N HIS A 138 -13.03 31.52 0.79
CA HIS A 138 -14.30 30.81 0.76
C HIS A 138 -14.62 30.41 -0.68
N ARG A 139 -14.58 29.11 -0.98
CA ARG A 139 -14.94 28.55 -2.28
C ARG A 139 -15.56 27.18 -2.10
N THR A 140 -16.39 26.78 -3.04
CA THR A 140 -16.82 25.39 -3.19
C THR A 140 -16.05 24.81 -4.37
N TYR A 141 -15.49 23.61 -4.19
CA TYR A 141 -14.81 22.91 -5.29
C TYR A 141 -15.85 22.37 -6.27
N TYR A 142 -15.55 22.43 -7.56
CA TYR A 142 -16.42 21.91 -8.62
C TYR A 142 -16.38 20.37 -8.65
N ASP A 143 -17.40 19.77 -9.26
CA ASP A 143 -17.51 18.30 -9.33
C ASP A 143 -16.29 17.67 -10.01
N GLU A 144 -15.74 18.33 -11.04
CA GLU A 144 -14.53 17.84 -11.73
C GLU A 144 -13.29 17.87 -10.81
N GLU A 145 -13.22 18.81 -9.87
CA GLU A 145 -12.15 18.86 -8.87
C GLU A 145 -12.33 17.75 -7.84
N VAL A 146 -13.56 17.46 -7.42
CA VAL A 146 -13.87 16.35 -6.51
C VAL A 146 -13.49 15.01 -7.16
N GLU A 147 -13.90 14.79 -8.42
CA GLU A 147 -13.56 13.56 -9.17
C GLU A 147 -12.04 13.39 -9.37
N ALA A 148 -11.34 14.50 -9.67
CA ALA A 148 -9.87 14.48 -9.81
C ALA A 148 -9.20 14.09 -8.49
N LEU A 149 -9.67 14.62 -7.37
CA LEU A 149 -9.14 14.29 -6.05
C LEU A 149 -9.44 12.83 -5.66
N GLN A 150 -10.66 12.34 -5.95
CA GLN A 150 -11.03 10.94 -5.74
C GLN A 150 -10.17 9.98 -6.59
N THR A 151 -9.90 10.33 -7.85
CA THR A 151 -9.03 9.54 -8.73
C THR A 151 -7.60 9.48 -8.16
N THR A 152 -7.12 10.59 -7.61
CA THR A 152 -5.81 10.64 -6.95
C THR A 152 -5.80 9.79 -5.67
N ALA A 153 -6.88 9.82 -4.90
CA ALA A 153 -7.02 8.98 -3.71
C ALA A 153 -6.97 7.48 -4.03
N MET A 154 -7.44 7.04 -5.19
CA MET A 154 -7.30 5.65 -5.64
C MET A 154 -5.84 5.26 -5.87
N VAL A 155 -5.01 6.16 -6.41
CA VAL A 155 -3.56 5.91 -6.56
C VAL A 155 -2.89 5.79 -5.20
N LEU A 156 -3.22 6.69 -4.26
CA LEU A 156 -2.71 6.61 -2.88
C LEU A 156 -3.16 5.34 -2.17
N ALA A 157 -4.37 4.85 -2.44
CA ALA A 157 -4.87 3.60 -1.86
C ALA A 157 -3.97 2.41 -2.21
N GLU A 158 -3.47 2.33 -3.44
CA GLU A 158 -2.55 1.27 -3.86
C GLU A 158 -1.18 1.39 -3.17
N MET A 159 -0.63 2.61 -3.01
CA MET A 159 0.62 2.84 -2.27
C MET A 159 0.51 2.37 -0.81
N ILE A 160 -0.59 2.74 -0.15
CA ILE A 160 -0.84 2.34 1.25
C ILE A 160 -0.99 0.82 1.35
N ALA A 161 -1.72 0.20 0.42
CA ALA A 161 -2.02 -1.22 0.45
C ALA A 161 -0.80 -2.11 0.14
N VAL A 162 0.12 -1.67 -0.71
CA VAL A 162 1.39 -2.38 -1.00
C VAL A 162 2.36 -2.30 0.19
N GLY A 163 2.02 -1.48 1.21
CA GLY A 163 2.83 -1.35 2.42
C GLY A 163 4.04 -0.42 2.25
N GLU A 164 4.10 0.37 1.20
CA GLU A 164 5.17 1.36 1.00
C GLU A 164 5.27 2.34 2.17
N LEU A 165 4.14 2.65 2.83
CA LEU A 165 4.09 3.55 3.98
C LEU A 165 4.31 2.85 5.33
N GLN A 166 4.42 1.52 5.38
CA GLN A 166 4.60 0.78 6.64
C GLN A 166 5.94 1.09 7.32
N GLY A 167 6.98 1.38 6.52
CA GLY A 167 8.29 1.76 7.02
C GLY A 167 8.36 3.16 7.64
N LEU A 168 7.33 3.99 7.46
CA LEU A 168 7.23 5.35 8.01
C LEU A 168 6.61 5.37 9.41
N ALA A 169 6.07 4.25 9.87
CA ALA A 169 5.53 4.12 11.22
C ALA A 169 6.66 4.31 12.25
N ARG A 170 6.36 5.04 13.35
CA ARG A 170 7.29 5.15 14.48
C ARG A 170 7.73 3.77 14.94
N PRO A 171 9.03 3.60 15.31
CA PRO A 171 9.50 2.37 15.95
C PRO A 171 8.62 2.07 17.18
N GLY A 172 7.99 0.90 17.22
CA GLY A 172 7.08 0.48 18.30
C GLY A 172 5.59 0.72 18.05
N THR A 173 5.18 1.40 16.98
CA THR A 173 3.81 1.43 16.50
C THR A 173 3.67 0.47 15.34
N SER A 174 3.62 -0.82 15.62
CA SER A 174 3.25 -1.81 14.62
C SER A 174 1.81 -1.53 14.16
N LEU A 175 1.50 -1.95 12.94
CA LEU A 175 0.11 -2.17 12.52
C LEU A 175 -0.46 -3.34 13.36
N ASP A 176 -0.37 -3.21 14.68
CA ASP A 176 -0.89 -4.20 15.58
C ASP A 176 -2.40 -4.22 15.46
N VAL A 177 -2.88 -5.29 14.88
CA VAL A 177 -4.28 -5.69 14.99
C VAL A 177 -4.50 -6.00 16.47
N LYS A 178 -4.71 -4.96 17.29
CA LYS A 178 -4.99 -5.09 18.73
C LYS A 178 -6.39 -5.65 19.02
N ARG A 179 -7.17 -5.93 17.99
CA ARG A 179 -8.46 -6.64 18.13
C ARG A 179 -8.17 -8.14 18.12
N PRO A 180 -8.73 -8.90 19.08
CA PRO A 180 -8.63 -10.36 19.04
C PRO A 180 -9.19 -10.84 17.70
N LEU A 181 -8.31 -11.36 16.83
CA LEU A 181 -8.67 -11.89 15.54
C LEU A 181 -8.82 -13.39 15.68
N SER A 182 -10.02 -13.89 15.41
CA SER A 182 -10.26 -15.33 15.31
C SER A 182 -10.23 -15.74 13.85
N LEU A 183 -9.26 -16.57 13.49
CA LEU A 183 -9.12 -17.13 12.15
C LEU A 183 -9.51 -18.61 12.19
N LYS A 184 -10.36 -19.05 11.25
CA LYS A 184 -10.57 -20.48 11.02
C LYS A 184 -9.45 -20.99 10.13
N GLY A 185 -8.65 -21.89 10.66
CA GLY A 185 -7.60 -22.60 9.91
C GLY A 185 -7.96 -24.08 9.74
N THR A 186 -7.23 -24.73 8.85
CA THR A 186 -7.25 -26.20 8.77
C THR A 186 -6.22 -26.73 9.76
N PRO A 187 -6.63 -27.56 10.75
CA PRO A 187 -5.69 -28.14 11.70
C PRO A 187 -4.78 -29.14 10.97
N LEU A 188 -3.47 -28.98 11.10
CA LEU A 188 -2.47 -29.89 10.56
C LEU A 188 -1.98 -30.90 11.60
N SER A 189 -2.13 -30.58 12.90
CA SER A 189 -1.87 -31.47 14.02
C SER A 189 -2.75 -31.10 15.20
N ASP A 190 -3.02 -32.06 16.06
CA ASP A 190 -3.78 -31.85 17.27
C ASP A 190 -2.92 -31.15 18.33
N GLY A 191 -3.52 -30.24 19.09
CA GLY A 191 -2.89 -29.59 20.23
C GLY A 191 -3.04 -28.08 20.24
N ILE A 192 -2.38 -27.46 21.22
CA ILE A 192 -2.33 -26.01 21.40
C ILE A 192 -0.86 -25.59 21.32
N ALA A 193 -0.56 -24.64 20.45
CA ALA A 193 0.78 -24.06 20.33
C ALA A 193 0.75 -22.56 20.69
N LEU A 194 1.78 -22.10 21.40
CA LEU A 194 2.03 -20.69 21.67
C LEU A 194 3.35 -20.30 21.03
N GLY A 195 3.35 -19.27 20.21
CA GLY A 195 4.56 -18.80 19.53
C GLY A 195 4.37 -17.45 18.85
N HIS A 196 5.45 -16.98 18.24
CA HIS A 196 5.39 -15.80 17.38
C HIS A 196 4.75 -16.15 16.04
N VAL A 197 3.85 -15.29 15.57
CA VAL A 197 3.27 -15.43 14.22
C VAL A 197 4.35 -15.11 13.18
N VAL A 198 4.60 -16.04 12.30
CA VAL A 198 5.46 -15.84 11.12
C VAL A 198 4.58 -15.91 9.89
N LEU A 199 4.52 -14.81 9.14
CA LEU A 199 3.86 -14.79 7.84
C LEU A 199 4.76 -15.50 6.83
N HIS A 200 4.32 -16.66 6.39
CA HIS A 200 4.97 -17.38 5.30
C HIS A 200 4.48 -16.82 3.96
N GLU A 201 5.01 -15.67 3.58
CA GLU A 201 4.84 -15.10 2.24
C GLU A 201 6.14 -15.34 1.45
N PRO A 202 6.19 -16.32 0.55
CA PRO A 202 7.34 -16.48 -0.33
C PRO A 202 7.35 -15.31 -1.32
N ARG A 203 8.08 -14.24 -0.96
CA ARG A 203 8.34 -13.13 -1.88
C ARG A 203 9.57 -13.48 -2.72
N VAL A 204 9.35 -13.86 -3.95
CA VAL A 204 10.42 -13.91 -4.94
C VAL A 204 10.68 -12.47 -5.38
N VAL A 205 11.74 -11.86 -4.86
CA VAL A 205 12.20 -10.56 -5.32
C VAL A 205 13.06 -10.79 -6.55
N VAL A 206 12.50 -10.56 -7.72
CA VAL A 206 13.28 -10.55 -8.96
C VAL A 206 14.02 -9.21 -9.03
N THR A 207 15.31 -9.23 -8.70
CA THR A 207 16.16 -8.03 -8.72
C THR A 207 16.74 -7.75 -10.09
N GLN A 208 16.80 -8.74 -10.97
CA GLN A 208 17.39 -8.65 -12.29
C GLN A 208 16.54 -9.47 -13.28
N LEU A 209 15.96 -8.80 -14.29
CA LEU A 209 15.08 -9.45 -15.28
C LEU A 209 15.84 -9.95 -16.50
N ILE A 210 17.04 -9.39 -16.77
CA ILE A 210 17.83 -9.65 -17.95
C ILE A 210 19.13 -10.31 -17.52
N ALA A 211 19.48 -11.41 -18.13
CA ALA A 211 20.74 -12.11 -17.91
C ALA A 211 21.90 -11.35 -18.58
N GLU A 212 22.98 -11.11 -17.84
CA GLU A 212 24.23 -10.60 -18.40
C GLU A 212 25.02 -11.72 -19.09
N ASP A 213 24.86 -12.96 -18.63
CA ASP A 213 25.54 -14.17 -19.10
C ASP A 213 24.59 -15.35 -19.04
N SER A 214 24.11 -15.82 -20.20
CA SER A 214 23.16 -16.91 -20.32
C SER A 214 23.72 -18.26 -19.83
N ASP A 215 25.03 -18.51 -20.03
CA ASP A 215 25.63 -19.77 -19.60
C ASP A 215 25.68 -19.85 -18.06
N ARG A 216 26.01 -18.74 -17.42
CA ARG A 216 25.98 -18.64 -15.95
C ARG A 216 24.57 -18.79 -15.38
N GLU A 217 23.59 -18.20 -16.03
CA GLU A 217 22.18 -18.31 -15.60
C GLU A 217 21.64 -19.73 -15.81
N SER A 218 21.98 -20.41 -16.90
CA SER A 218 21.65 -21.82 -17.09
C SER A 218 22.26 -22.72 -16.00
N GLN A 219 23.51 -22.47 -15.60
CA GLN A 219 24.12 -23.19 -14.47
C GLN A 219 23.40 -22.92 -13.14
N ARG A 220 22.96 -21.67 -12.90
CA ARG A 220 22.15 -21.32 -11.71
C ARG A 220 20.82 -22.07 -11.72
N LEU A 221 20.13 -22.10 -12.87
CA LEU A 221 18.89 -22.84 -13.03
C LEU A 221 19.10 -24.34 -12.73
N GLU A 222 20.12 -24.96 -13.31
CA GLU A 222 20.43 -26.39 -13.09
C GLU A 222 20.69 -26.67 -11.60
N ALA A 223 21.48 -25.81 -10.92
CA ALA A 223 21.75 -25.93 -9.51
C ALA A 223 20.49 -25.78 -8.64
N ALA A 224 19.62 -24.82 -8.97
CA ALA A 224 18.34 -24.60 -8.28
C ALA A 224 17.39 -25.79 -8.45
N ILE A 225 17.27 -26.33 -9.65
CA ILE A 225 16.44 -27.52 -9.93
C ILE A 225 16.99 -28.76 -9.21
N ALA A 226 18.31 -28.94 -9.19
CA ALA A 226 18.93 -30.04 -8.45
C ALA A 226 18.65 -29.93 -6.94
N SER A 227 18.79 -28.74 -6.37
CA SER A 227 18.46 -28.47 -4.95
C SER A 227 16.99 -28.72 -4.64
N LEU A 228 16.08 -28.27 -5.51
CA LEU A 228 14.64 -28.49 -5.37
C LEU A 228 14.33 -30.01 -5.35
N ARG A 229 14.89 -30.79 -6.29
CA ARG A 229 14.70 -32.24 -6.35
C ARG A 229 15.17 -32.93 -5.08
N LEU A 230 16.36 -32.59 -4.61
CA LEU A 230 16.88 -33.13 -3.34
C LEU A 230 15.98 -32.81 -2.16
N SER A 231 15.49 -31.56 -2.07
CA SER A 231 14.60 -31.14 -0.99
C SER A 231 13.26 -31.89 -0.99
N VAL A 232 12.66 -32.08 -2.17
CA VAL A 232 11.37 -32.79 -2.31
C VAL A 232 11.57 -34.29 -2.00
N ASP A 233 12.64 -34.91 -2.51
CA ASP A 233 12.94 -36.30 -2.24
C ASP A 233 13.25 -36.56 -0.76
N ASP A 234 13.96 -35.63 -0.08
CA ASP A 234 14.20 -35.69 1.37
C ASP A 234 12.88 -35.61 2.16
N MET A 235 12.01 -34.65 1.82
CA MET A 235 10.69 -34.53 2.46
C MET A 235 9.86 -35.81 2.29
N LEU A 236 9.85 -36.40 1.11
CA LEU A 236 9.10 -37.64 0.83
C LEU A 236 9.68 -38.88 1.53
N SER A 237 10.98 -38.82 1.92
CA SER A 237 11.66 -39.94 2.61
C SER A 237 11.46 -39.89 4.14
N ARG A 238 10.94 -38.80 4.70
CA ARG A 238 10.72 -38.65 6.13
C ARG A 238 9.55 -39.50 6.61
N ASP A 239 9.75 -40.24 7.70
CA ASP A 239 8.76 -41.16 8.27
C ASP A 239 7.49 -40.46 8.79
N ASP A 240 7.59 -39.20 9.19
CA ASP A 240 6.46 -38.37 9.66
C ASP A 240 5.52 -37.92 8.53
N ILE A 241 6.00 -37.89 7.28
CA ILE A 241 5.23 -37.57 6.07
C ILE A 241 4.95 -38.85 5.25
N ALA A 242 5.64 -39.94 5.53
CA ALA A 242 5.53 -41.22 4.79
C ALA A 242 4.20 -41.97 4.97
N LEU A 243 3.39 -41.57 5.98
CA LEU A 243 2.05 -42.06 6.19
C LEU A 243 1.07 -41.50 5.14
N ALA A 244 0.42 -42.39 4.39
CA ALA A 244 -0.52 -42.07 3.33
C ALA A 244 -1.52 -40.96 3.68
N GLY A 245 -1.62 -39.89 2.84
CA GLY A 245 -2.56 -38.80 3.02
C GLY A 245 -2.34 -37.67 2.01
N GLU A 246 -3.22 -36.69 2.00
CA GLU A 246 -3.21 -35.54 1.08
C GLU A 246 -1.85 -34.80 1.03
N HIS A 247 -1.10 -34.78 2.12
CA HIS A 247 0.22 -34.14 2.16
C HIS A 247 1.25 -34.85 1.29
N ARG A 248 1.21 -36.18 1.27
CA ARG A 248 2.07 -36.98 0.41
C ARG A 248 1.73 -36.76 -1.05
N ASP A 249 0.44 -36.78 -1.39
CA ASP A 249 -0.04 -36.58 -2.76
C ASP A 249 0.38 -35.20 -3.31
N ILE A 250 0.33 -34.16 -2.46
CA ILE A 250 0.81 -32.83 -2.79
C ILE A 250 2.33 -32.83 -3.07
N LEU A 251 3.13 -33.47 -2.23
CA LEU A 251 4.58 -33.54 -2.41
C LEU A 251 4.94 -34.39 -3.65
N GLU A 252 4.21 -35.43 -3.94
CA GLU A 252 4.37 -36.21 -5.15
C GLU A 252 4.02 -35.38 -6.40
N ALA A 253 3.01 -34.54 -6.34
CA ALA A 253 2.72 -33.59 -7.42
C ALA A 253 3.87 -32.57 -7.61
N TYR A 254 4.43 -31.99 -6.54
CA TYR A 254 5.61 -31.14 -6.63
C TYR A 254 6.81 -31.88 -7.21
N ARG A 255 7.01 -33.14 -6.84
CA ARG A 255 8.05 -34.00 -7.41
C ARG A 255 7.87 -34.16 -8.92
N MET A 256 6.64 -34.40 -9.37
CA MET A 256 6.34 -34.50 -10.82
C MET A 256 6.77 -33.20 -11.54
N PHE A 257 6.46 -32.03 -11.02
CA PHE A 257 6.88 -30.75 -11.61
C PHE A 257 8.41 -30.60 -11.59
N ALA A 258 9.07 -30.89 -10.47
CA ALA A 258 10.51 -30.77 -10.35
C ALA A 258 11.28 -31.70 -11.33
N TYR A 259 10.69 -32.80 -11.73
CA TYR A 259 11.28 -33.77 -12.69
C TYR A 259 10.74 -33.60 -14.12
N ASP A 260 9.77 -32.70 -14.35
CA ASP A 260 9.23 -32.46 -15.70
C ASP A 260 10.27 -31.76 -16.60
N ARG A 261 10.69 -32.51 -17.63
CA ARG A 261 11.69 -32.06 -18.60
C ARG A 261 11.17 -30.91 -19.48
N GLY A 262 9.88 -30.89 -19.75
CA GLY A 262 9.27 -29.84 -20.57
C GLY A 262 9.23 -28.51 -19.87
N TRP A 263 9.00 -28.52 -18.56
CA TRP A 263 9.04 -27.31 -17.71
C TRP A 263 10.46 -26.73 -17.61
N VAL A 264 11.45 -27.58 -17.28
CA VAL A 264 12.86 -27.17 -17.19
C VAL A 264 13.37 -26.62 -18.52
N ARG A 265 13.03 -27.28 -19.63
CA ARG A 265 13.43 -26.81 -20.97
C ARG A 265 12.87 -25.43 -21.30
N ARG A 266 11.61 -25.15 -20.94
CA ARG A 266 11.02 -23.82 -21.17
C ARG A 266 11.70 -22.72 -20.37
N MET A 267 12.16 -23.01 -19.15
CA MET A 267 12.94 -22.06 -18.37
C MET A 267 14.32 -21.81 -19.01
N ASP A 268 15.00 -22.87 -19.47
CA ASP A 268 16.27 -22.72 -20.16
C ASP A 268 16.13 -21.96 -21.49
N GLU A 269 15.08 -22.25 -22.27
CA GLU A 269 14.75 -21.48 -23.49
C GLU A 269 14.51 -19.98 -23.16
N ALA A 270 13.90 -19.65 -22.03
CA ALA A 270 13.71 -18.27 -21.59
C ALA A 270 15.04 -17.58 -21.24
N ILE A 271 15.96 -18.30 -20.59
CA ILE A 271 17.31 -17.81 -20.29
C ILE A 271 18.09 -17.57 -21.60
N GLN A 272 18.03 -18.49 -22.57
CA GLN A 272 18.67 -18.33 -23.87
C GLN A 272 18.11 -17.12 -24.65
N ASN A 273 16.88 -16.70 -24.35
CA ASN A 273 16.27 -15.48 -24.87
C ASN A 273 16.57 -14.21 -24.01
N GLY A 274 17.50 -14.30 -23.08
CA GLY A 274 18.02 -13.16 -22.31
C GLY A 274 17.32 -12.89 -20.98
N LEU A 275 16.48 -13.78 -20.47
CA LEU A 275 15.90 -13.63 -19.12
C LEU A 275 16.86 -14.17 -18.05
N SER A 276 16.83 -13.58 -16.87
CA SER A 276 17.53 -14.08 -15.67
C SER A 276 16.76 -15.24 -15.03
N ALA A 277 17.50 -16.20 -14.46
CA ALA A 277 16.96 -17.36 -13.73
C ALA A 277 16.51 -17.01 -12.31
#